data_e8f66889e029db92fe33b3f84abba3da
#
_entry.id   e8f66889e029db92fe33b3f84abba3da
#
_cell.length_a   1.000
_cell.length_b   1.000
_cell.length_c   1.000
_cell.angle_alpha   90.00
_cell.angle_beta   90.00
_cell.angle_gamma   90.00
#
_symmetry.space_group_name_H-M   'P 1'
#
loop_
_entity.id
_entity.type
_entity.pdbx_description
1 polymer ?
#
loop_
_entity_poly.entity_id
_entity_poly.type
_entity_poly.pdbx_seq_one_letter_code
_entity_poly.pdbx_strand_id
1 'polypeptide(L)'
;MVQSYKKQKRGEIVDKRYSKVFKPGTFPDITYVSRKSGTMQYSYEERLQQSLSIDGFLTYIVGPSKIGKTVLCERVIRVERIVAMSGNDFVRESDFWNRIGKKIGISMDAEVSETNADFSSNEQRSTMIKKNYPANKEKILNYFKEYDKVLVLDDFHYAPVDVQYDIACQLKEVIRLGFKAVIISLPYRSDDAIRLNPDLTGRLSVIEIEPWKEEELQAIARKGFHELGISIQDDMISRMAIESIHSPQVMQAICLNIGLLPVEAVDINNSVIEESCRFTCANLPYADVVRVLKAGPPTRGQKRLKYKLIDGSQRDVYSLILKMLADNPPLVEMELEELMNRIQFNVPDQ
;
A
#
# COMPACT_ATOMS: atom_id res chain seq x y z
N MET A 1 -34.78 -10.46 -44.90
CA MET A 1 -34.25 -11.05 -43.68
C MET A 1 -33.98 -9.90 -42.70
N VAL A 2 -34.93 -9.67 -41.82
CA VAL A 2 -34.88 -8.53 -40.88
C VAL A 2 -34.25 -9.04 -39.59
N GLN A 3 -33.07 -8.58 -39.28
CA GLN A 3 -32.44 -8.88 -37.99
C GLN A 3 -33.18 -8.15 -36.86
N SER A 4 -33.83 -8.89 -36.01
CA SER A 4 -34.48 -8.40 -34.81
C SER A 4 -33.41 -8.00 -33.79
N TYR A 5 -33.11 -6.72 -33.66
CA TYR A 5 -32.41 -6.18 -32.49
C TYR A 5 -33.33 -6.28 -31.28
N LYS A 6 -33.02 -7.25 -30.39
CA LYS A 6 -33.65 -7.32 -29.08
C LYS A 6 -33.34 -6.04 -28.31
N LYS A 7 -34.36 -5.25 -28.02
CA LYS A 7 -34.35 -4.17 -27.01
C LYS A 7 -33.95 -4.78 -25.67
N GLN A 8 -32.68 -4.64 -25.26
CA GLN A 8 -32.23 -4.93 -23.90
C GLN A 8 -32.84 -3.88 -22.95
N LYS A 9 -33.41 -4.37 -21.85
CA LYS A 9 -34.03 -3.56 -20.79
C LYS A 9 -32.98 -2.59 -20.20
N ARG A 10 -33.32 -1.29 -20.12
CA ARG A 10 -32.60 -0.29 -19.30
C ARG A 10 -32.56 -0.81 -17.85
N GLY A 11 -31.41 -1.27 -17.37
CA GLY A 11 -31.25 -1.70 -16.00
C GLY A 11 -30.03 -2.57 -15.67
N GLU A 12 -29.38 -3.16 -16.66
CA GLU A 12 -28.18 -4.01 -16.43
C GLU A 12 -27.17 -3.78 -17.55
N ILE A 13 -26.38 -2.70 -17.44
CA ILE A 13 -25.26 -2.48 -18.37
C ILE A 13 -24.00 -2.18 -17.54
N VAL A 14 -23.60 -3.13 -16.74
CA VAL A 14 -22.20 -3.24 -16.33
C VAL A 14 -21.57 -4.23 -17.28
N ASP A 15 -20.70 -3.78 -18.17
CA ASP A 15 -19.93 -4.73 -18.99
C ASP A 15 -18.92 -5.46 -18.10
N LYS A 16 -19.31 -6.66 -17.67
CA LYS A 16 -18.51 -7.54 -16.80
C LYS A 16 -17.12 -7.85 -17.37
N ARG A 17 -16.86 -7.59 -18.65
CA ARG A 17 -15.53 -7.77 -19.25
C ARG A 17 -14.54 -6.78 -18.66
N TYR A 18 -14.91 -5.52 -18.40
CA TYR A 18 -14.03 -4.51 -17.82
C TYR A 18 -13.53 -4.92 -16.44
N SER A 19 -14.38 -5.49 -15.58
CA SER A 19 -13.98 -5.94 -14.24
C SER A 19 -13.06 -7.15 -14.24
N LYS A 20 -13.01 -7.92 -15.31
CA LYS A 20 -12.03 -9.00 -15.49
C LYS A 20 -10.66 -8.46 -15.90
N VAL A 21 -10.63 -7.37 -16.63
CA VAL A 21 -9.41 -6.76 -17.18
C VAL A 21 -8.81 -5.72 -16.23
N PHE A 22 -9.62 -4.77 -15.78
CA PHE A 22 -9.18 -3.69 -14.89
C PHE A 22 -9.50 -4.03 -13.43
N LYS A 23 -8.48 -4.11 -12.60
CA LYS A 23 -8.57 -4.60 -11.22
C LYS A 23 -7.94 -3.61 -10.23
N PRO A 24 -8.62 -2.52 -9.85
CA PRO A 24 -8.04 -1.49 -8.98
C PRO A 24 -7.75 -1.94 -7.54
N GLY A 25 -8.36 -3.06 -7.07
CA GLY A 25 -8.24 -3.55 -5.69
C GLY A 25 -7.63 -4.94 -5.54
N THR A 26 -7.23 -5.58 -6.65
CA THR A 26 -6.67 -6.94 -6.64
C THR A 26 -5.52 -7.05 -7.65
N PHE A 27 -4.90 -8.23 -7.73
CA PHE A 27 -3.79 -8.46 -8.65
C PHE A 27 -4.22 -8.27 -10.13
N PRO A 28 -3.54 -7.38 -10.90
CA PRO A 28 -3.92 -7.00 -12.25
C PRO A 28 -3.24 -7.89 -13.32
N ASP A 29 -3.64 -9.14 -13.48
CA ASP A 29 -2.99 -10.10 -14.38
C ASP A 29 -2.70 -9.55 -15.77
N ILE A 30 -3.75 -9.02 -16.45
CA ILE A 30 -3.70 -8.57 -17.85
C ILE A 30 -2.98 -7.24 -17.96
N THR A 31 -3.30 -6.33 -17.06
CA THR A 31 -2.83 -4.94 -17.09
C THR A 31 -1.57 -4.71 -16.26
N TYR A 32 -0.93 -5.77 -15.78
CA TYR A 32 0.34 -5.66 -15.08
C TYR A 32 1.44 -5.05 -15.97
N VAL A 33 2.15 -4.08 -15.45
CA VAL A 33 3.27 -3.42 -16.13
C VAL A 33 4.54 -3.64 -15.31
N SER A 34 5.52 -4.32 -15.89
CA SER A 34 6.86 -4.44 -15.31
C SER A 34 7.58 -3.11 -15.43
N ARG A 35 8.20 -2.66 -14.34
CA ARG A 35 8.84 -1.36 -14.23
C ARG A 35 10.29 -1.48 -13.82
N LYS A 36 11.08 -0.50 -14.23
CA LYS A 36 12.49 -0.36 -13.82
C LYS A 36 12.64 0.89 -12.96
N SER A 37 13.54 0.82 -11.97
CA SER A 37 14.01 2.03 -11.29
C SER A 37 14.78 2.89 -12.29
N GLY A 38 14.57 4.19 -12.28
CA GLY A 38 15.18 5.11 -13.25
C GLY A 38 16.71 5.07 -13.32
N THR A 39 17.36 4.60 -12.27
CA THR A 39 18.83 4.51 -12.15
C THR A 39 19.39 3.12 -12.41
N MET A 40 18.55 2.07 -12.50
CA MET A 40 19.00 0.69 -12.62
C MET A 40 18.49 0.02 -13.90
N GLN A 41 19.29 -0.91 -14.43
CA GLN A 41 18.91 -1.71 -15.61
C GLN A 41 17.90 -2.80 -15.27
N TYR A 42 17.81 -3.20 -14.00
CA TYR A 42 16.95 -4.30 -13.52
C TYR A 42 15.54 -3.81 -13.21
N SER A 43 14.55 -4.64 -13.52
CA SER A 43 13.16 -4.43 -13.09
C SER A 43 13.01 -4.61 -11.57
N TYR A 44 11.91 -4.10 -11.01
CA TYR A 44 11.61 -4.33 -9.60
C TYR A 44 11.41 -5.81 -9.29
N GLU A 45 10.86 -6.57 -10.24
CA GLU A 45 10.70 -8.02 -10.15
C GLU A 45 12.04 -8.74 -10.05
N GLU A 46 12.98 -8.40 -10.93
CA GLU A 46 14.34 -8.97 -10.92
C GLU A 46 15.06 -8.64 -9.62
N ARG A 47 14.95 -7.40 -9.13
CA ARG A 47 15.55 -6.98 -7.85
C ARG A 47 14.98 -7.75 -6.66
N LEU A 48 13.65 -7.93 -6.61
CA LEU A 48 13.01 -8.71 -5.55
C LEU A 48 13.43 -10.19 -5.63
N GLN A 49 13.48 -10.76 -6.82
CA GLN A 49 13.92 -12.13 -7.02
C GLN A 49 15.39 -12.33 -6.59
N GLN A 50 16.28 -11.41 -6.96
CA GLN A 50 17.68 -11.42 -6.54
C GLN A 50 17.79 -11.32 -5.02
N SER A 51 17.07 -10.38 -4.39
CA SER A 51 17.08 -10.21 -2.94
C SER A 51 16.66 -11.50 -2.20
N LEU A 52 15.61 -12.17 -2.67
CA LEU A 52 15.10 -13.41 -2.09
C LEU A 52 16.02 -14.61 -2.35
N SER A 53 16.89 -14.56 -3.36
CA SER A 53 17.84 -15.64 -3.66
C SER A 53 19.09 -15.62 -2.78
N ILE A 54 19.35 -14.52 -2.09
CA ILE A 54 20.54 -14.35 -1.25
C ILE A 54 20.16 -14.60 0.21
N ASP A 55 20.87 -15.52 0.87
CA ASP A 55 20.68 -15.77 2.31
C ASP A 55 21.35 -14.68 3.15
N GLY A 56 20.77 -14.41 4.31
CA GLY A 56 21.29 -13.43 5.26
C GLY A 56 20.87 -11.99 5.00
N PHE A 57 20.00 -11.75 4.00
CA PHE A 57 19.44 -10.44 3.72
C PHE A 57 17.95 -10.38 4.05
N LEU A 58 17.54 -9.26 4.65
CA LEU A 58 16.15 -8.89 4.83
C LEU A 58 15.75 -7.98 3.67
N THR A 59 14.71 -8.35 2.93
CA THR A 59 14.18 -7.51 1.85
C THR A 59 13.28 -6.43 2.43
N TYR A 60 13.54 -5.18 2.08
CA TYR A 60 12.77 -4.02 2.54
C TYR A 60 12.26 -3.22 1.34
N ILE A 61 10.94 -3.28 1.09
CA ILE A 61 10.28 -2.58 -0.01
C ILE A 61 9.65 -1.30 0.53
N VAL A 62 10.06 -0.16 -0.01
CA VAL A 62 9.54 1.16 0.34
C VAL A 62 9.01 1.88 -0.88
N GLY A 63 8.00 2.68 -0.67
CA GLY A 63 7.39 3.50 -1.71
C GLY A 63 6.07 4.11 -1.24
N PRO A 64 5.52 5.09 -1.95
CA PRO A 64 4.24 5.71 -1.63
C PRO A 64 3.10 4.70 -1.48
N SER A 65 2.02 5.11 -0.82
CA SER A 65 0.84 4.25 -0.71
C SER A 65 0.24 3.98 -2.09
N LYS A 66 -0.34 2.78 -2.27
CA LYS A 66 -1.08 2.37 -3.50
C LYS A 66 -0.27 2.35 -4.79
N ILE A 67 1.07 2.26 -4.68
CA ILE A 67 1.99 2.24 -5.82
C ILE A 67 2.23 0.83 -6.39
N GLY A 68 1.70 -0.22 -5.72
CA GLY A 68 1.82 -1.60 -6.17
C GLY A 68 2.87 -2.45 -5.44
N LYS A 69 3.30 -2.06 -4.20
CA LYS A 69 4.27 -2.83 -3.41
C LYS A 69 3.83 -4.26 -3.15
N THR A 70 2.62 -4.45 -2.67
CA THR A 70 2.02 -5.78 -2.41
C THR A 70 1.87 -6.57 -3.70
N VAL A 71 1.44 -5.93 -4.78
CA VAL A 71 1.30 -6.53 -6.12
C VAL A 71 2.65 -7.03 -6.65
N LEU A 72 3.75 -6.31 -6.38
CA LEU A 72 5.10 -6.76 -6.72
C LEU A 72 5.45 -8.07 -6.00
N CYS A 73 5.14 -8.17 -4.71
CA CYS A 73 5.35 -9.41 -3.96
C CYS A 73 4.52 -10.57 -4.53
N GLU A 74 3.24 -10.36 -4.82
CA GLU A 74 2.36 -11.35 -5.42
C GLU A 74 2.82 -11.78 -6.82
N ARG A 75 3.43 -10.88 -7.59
CA ARG A 75 3.98 -11.17 -8.92
C ARG A 75 5.21 -12.06 -8.87
N VAL A 76 6.10 -11.81 -7.93
CA VAL A 76 7.41 -12.49 -7.84
C VAL A 76 7.34 -13.74 -6.99
N ILE A 77 6.59 -13.67 -5.87
CA ILE A 77 6.42 -14.76 -4.94
C ILE A 77 5.08 -15.42 -5.25
N ARG A 78 5.09 -16.70 -5.57
CA ARG A 78 3.83 -17.44 -5.79
C ARG A 78 2.96 -17.33 -4.54
N VAL A 79 1.65 -17.12 -4.73
CA VAL A 79 0.69 -16.87 -3.64
C VAL A 79 0.74 -17.96 -2.57
N GLU A 80 0.89 -19.21 -2.99
CA GLU A 80 1.01 -20.38 -2.09
C GLU A 80 2.27 -20.34 -1.21
N ARG A 81 3.30 -19.59 -1.58
CA ARG A 81 4.51 -19.42 -0.78
C ARG A 81 4.41 -18.26 0.21
N ILE A 82 3.48 -17.34 0.01
CA ILE A 82 3.34 -16.14 0.84
C ILE A 82 2.67 -16.50 2.17
N VAL A 83 3.31 -16.09 3.28
CA VAL A 83 2.68 -15.96 4.59
C VAL A 83 2.56 -14.47 4.87
N ALA A 84 1.39 -13.90 4.56
CA ALA A 84 1.16 -12.47 4.70
C ALA A 84 0.65 -12.11 6.10
N MET A 85 1.22 -11.06 6.69
CA MET A 85 0.78 -10.41 7.92
C MET A 85 0.83 -8.90 7.75
N SER A 86 -0.02 -8.17 8.48
CA SER A 86 -0.05 -6.71 8.48
C SER A 86 0.65 -6.16 9.72
N GLY A 87 1.22 -4.95 9.63
CA GLY A 87 1.71 -4.22 10.80
C GLY A 87 0.67 -4.08 11.90
N ASN A 88 -0.63 -3.97 11.54
CA ASN A 88 -1.74 -3.93 12.49
C ASN A 88 -1.89 -5.21 13.33
N ASP A 89 -1.41 -6.34 12.85
CA ASP A 89 -1.46 -7.60 13.60
C ASP A 89 -0.61 -7.55 14.88
N PHE A 90 0.30 -6.59 15.00
CA PHE A 90 1.27 -6.47 16.09
C PHE A 90 0.97 -5.34 17.08
N VAL A 91 -0.16 -4.65 16.98
CA VAL A 91 -0.49 -3.47 17.81
C VAL A 91 -0.65 -3.78 19.30
N ARG A 92 -0.94 -5.00 19.68
CA ARG A 92 -1.33 -5.34 21.07
C ARG A 92 -0.40 -6.25 21.85
N GLU A 93 0.51 -6.97 21.21
CA GLU A 93 1.43 -7.87 21.91
C GLU A 93 2.63 -8.28 21.06
N SER A 94 3.78 -8.33 21.70
CA SER A 94 5.10 -8.63 21.15
C SER A 94 5.36 -10.09 20.78
N ASP A 95 4.34 -10.93 20.67
CA ASP A 95 4.56 -12.34 20.39
C ASP A 95 4.54 -12.64 18.89
N PHE A 96 5.58 -12.14 18.22
CA PHE A 96 5.79 -12.25 16.79
C PHE A 96 5.68 -13.70 16.28
N TRP A 97 6.43 -14.63 16.89
CA TRP A 97 6.43 -16.03 16.45
C TRP A 97 5.10 -16.74 16.70
N ASN A 98 4.42 -16.44 17.81
CA ASN A 98 3.11 -16.99 18.09
C ASN A 98 2.06 -16.56 17.05
N ARG A 99 2.11 -15.33 16.60
CA ARG A 99 1.20 -14.84 15.55
C ARG A 99 1.46 -15.53 14.22
N ILE A 100 2.72 -15.70 13.84
CA ILE A 100 3.10 -16.47 12.65
C ILE A 100 2.63 -17.93 12.80
N GLY A 101 2.88 -18.56 13.94
CA GLY A 101 2.46 -19.93 14.19
C GLY A 101 0.95 -20.12 14.04
N LYS A 102 0.14 -19.24 14.63
CA LYS A 102 -1.32 -19.23 14.45
C LYS A 102 -1.72 -19.07 12.99
N LYS A 103 -1.04 -18.20 12.24
CA LYS A 103 -1.34 -17.95 10.82
C LYS A 103 -1.12 -19.18 9.94
N ILE A 104 -0.10 -19.98 10.25
CA ILE A 104 0.24 -21.21 9.49
C ILE A 104 -0.33 -22.49 10.10
N GLY A 105 -1.17 -22.37 11.14
CA GLY A 105 -1.85 -23.51 11.75
C GLY A 105 -0.96 -24.41 12.63
N ILE A 106 0.21 -23.89 13.08
CA ILE A 106 1.04 -24.60 14.05
C ILE A 106 0.44 -24.37 15.44
N SER A 107 0.01 -25.48 16.08
CA SER A 107 -0.50 -25.45 17.46
C SER A 107 0.59 -25.00 18.42
N MET A 108 0.23 -24.03 19.25
CA MET A 108 1.12 -23.44 20.25
C MET A 108 0.83 -24.11 21.60
N ASP A 109 1.34 -25.31 21.76
CA ASP A 109 1.29 -25.98 23.08
C ASP A 109 2.15 -25.18 24.06
N ALA A 110 1.49 -24.50 24.99
CA ALA A 110 2.16 -23.91 26.12
C ALA A 110 2.61 -25.06 27.02
N GLU A 111 3.91 -25.34 27.08
CA GLU A 111 4.44 -26.16 28.17
C GLU A 111 4.27 -25.37 29.48
N VAL A 112 3.22 -25.70 30.20
CA VAL A 112 3.00 -25.24 31.57
C VAL A 112 3.94 -26.08 32.45
N SER A 113 5.13 -25.57 32.72
CA SER A 113 5.94 -26.15 33.80
C SER A 113 5.39 -25.64 35.13
N GLU A 114 4.54 -26.43 35.78
CA GLU A 114 4.20 -26.24 37.18
C GLU A 114 5.44 -26.59 38.03
N THR A 115 6.15 -25.60 38.48
CA THR A 115 7.10 -25.78 39.58
C THR A 115 6.31 -25.69 40.88
N ASN A 116 5.94 -26.85 41.44
CA ASN A 116 5.46 -26.96 42.80
C ASN A 116 6.66 -26.68 43.73
N ALA A 117 6.75 -25.45 44.22
CA ALA A 117 7.61 -25.17 45.37
C ALA A 117 6.74 -25.38 46.60
N ASP A 118 6.94 -26.53 47.26
CA ASP A 118 6.42 -26.76 48.62
C ASP A 118 7.15 -25.82 49.60
N PHE A 119 6.51 -24.75 49.96
CA PHE A 119 6.85 -23.98 51.15
C PHE A 119 5.69 -24.06 52.12
N SER A 120 5.94 -24.81 53.21
CA SER A 120 5.08 -24.82 54.38
C SER A 120 5.09 -23.44 55.04
N SER A 121 3.90 -22.90 55.20
CA SER A 121 3.38 -21.81 56.06
C SER A 121 2.89 -20.57 55.32
N ASN A 122 1.56 -20.41 55.46
CA ASN A 122 0.80 -19.14 55.32
C ASN A 122 1.41 -18.04 54.49
N GLU A 123 1.20 -18.11 53.15
CA GLU A 123 1.04 -16.92 52.32
C GLU A 123 0.66 -17.31 50.88
N GLN A 124 -0.11 -16.46 50.25
CA GLN A 124 -0.78 -16.52 48.95
C GLN A 124 0.02 -17.26 47.87
N ARG A 125 -0.61 -18.28 47.25
CA ARG A 125 -0.13 -18.94 46.00
C ARG A 125 -0.16 -17.93 44.88
N SER A 126 1.01 -17.42 44.48
CA SER A 126 1.19 -16.78 43.19
C SER A 126 1.78 -17.81 42.22
N THR A 127 0.95 -18.35 41.34
CA THR A 127 1.39 -19.25 40.27
C THR A 127 2.07 -18.38 39.19
N MET A 128 3.40 -18.38 39.16
CA MET A 128 4.15 -17.82 38.03
C MET A 128 4.09 -18.80 36.85
N ILE A 129 3.23 -18.50 35.88
CA ILE A 129 3.20 -19.21 34.60
C ILE A 129 4.37 -18.69 33.77
N LYS A 130 5.52 -19.36 33.78
CA LYS A 130 6.59 -19.14 32.79
C LYS A 130 6.17 -19.79 31.49
N LYS A 131 5.68 -19.00 30.55
CA LYS A 131 5.46 -19.43 29.16
C LYS A 131 6.81 -19.55 28.47
N ASN A 132 7.29 -20.75 28.22
CA ASN A 132 8.51 -21.00 27.46
C ASN A 132 8.19 -21.15 25.98
N TYR A 133 8.58 -20.18 25.15
CA TYR A 133 8.29 -20.13 23.71
C TYR A 133 9.42 -20.64 22.76
N PRO A 134 10.56 -21.20 23.18
CA PRO A 134 11.66 -21.57 22.27
C PRO A 134 11.27 -22.66 21.25
N ALA A 135 10.45 -23.64 21.65
CA ALA A 135 10.06 -24.77 20.80
C ALA A 135 9.23 -24.35 19.56
N ASN A 136 8.53 -23.24 19.65
CA ASN A 136 7.63 -22.78 18.59
C ASN A 136 8.37 -22.06 17.46
N LYS A 137 9.42 -21.28 17.76
CA LYS A 137 10.25 -20.61 16.77
C LYS A 137 10.89 -21.63 15.81
N GLU A 138 11.47 -22.71 16.36
CA GLU A 138 12.12 -23.75 15.57
C GLU A 138 11.13 -24.49 14.65
N LYS A 139 9.94 -24.85 15.14
CA LYS A 139 8.87 -25.46 14.35
C LYS A 139 8.45 -24.55 13.17
N ILE A 140 8.35 -23.23 13.42
CA ILE A 140 8.01 -22.25 12.39
C ILE A 140 9.12 -22.17 11.33
N LEU A 141 10.39 -22.08 11.77
CA LEU A 141 11.52 -22.02 10.85
C LEU A 141 11.59 -23.27 9.96
N ASN A 142 11.39 -24.45 10.54
CA ASN A 142 11.33 -25.71 9.80
C ASN A 142 10.18 -25.73 8.79
N TYR A 143 8.99 -25.27 9.17
CA TYR A 143 7.86 -25.14 8.26
C TYR A 143 8.18 -24.21 7.06
N PHE A 144 8.75 -23.04 7.32
CA PHE A 144 9.12 -22.12 6.25
C PHE A 144 10.15 -22.72 5.30
N LYS A 145 11.11 -23.46 5.82
CA LYS A 145 12.12 -24.15 5.02
C LYS A 145 11.55 -25.32 4.21
N GLU A 146 10.73 -26.17 4.83
CA GLU A 146 10.15 -27.35 4.21
C GLU A 146 9.19 -26.99 3.06
N TYR A 147 8.35 -25.95 3.27
CA TYR A 147 7.35 -25.51 2.30
C TYR A 147 7.79 -24.30 1.47
N ASP A 148 9.06 -23.96 1.50
CA ASP A 148 9.65 -22.82 0.77
C ASP A 148 8.82 -21.52 0.91
N LYS A 149 8.42 -21.20 2.16
CA LYS A 149 7.58 -20.05 2.45
C LYS A 149 8.39 -18.77 2.57
N VAL A 150 7.72 -17.64 2.30
CA VAL A 150 8.27 -16.29 2.48
C VAL A 150 7.31 -15.51 3.39
N LEU A 151 7.82 -14.95 4.46
CA LEU A 151 7.07 -14.02 5.31
C LEU A 151 6.95 -12.67 4.62
N VAL A 152 5.75 -12.15 4.46
CA VAL A 152 5.51 -10.79 3.94
C VAL A 152 4.81 -9.99 5.02
N LEU A 153 5.50 -8.98 5.57
CA LEU A 153 4.97 -8.03 6.54
C LEU A 153 4.53 -6.78 5.80
N ASP A 154 3.25 -6.71 5.46
CA ASP A 154 2.68 -5.58 4.73
C ASP A 154 2.25 -4.47 5.69
N ASP A 155 2.29 -3.23 5.19
CA ASP A 155 1.95 -2.04 5.97
C ASP A 155 2.63 -2.01 7.37
N PHE A 156 3.89 -2.41 7.42
CA PHE A 156 4.63 -2.61 8.67
C PHE A 156 4.74 -1.33 9.53
N HIS A 157 4.60 -0.18 8.90
CA HIS A 157 4.56 1.12 9.57
C HIS A 157 3.38 1.33 10.53
N TYR A 158 2.36 0.47 10.52
CA TYR A 158 1.27 0.50 11.50
C TYR A 158 1.63 -0.19 12.83
N ALA A 159 2.67 -1.00 12.87
CA ALA A 159 3.15 -1.55 14.13
C ALA A 159 3.79 -0.43 14.99
N PRO A 160 3.67 -0.45 16.33
CA PRO A 160 4.39 0.46 17.21
C PRO A 160 5.92 0.40 16.98
N VAL A 161 6.62 1.52 17.13
CA VAL A 161 8.05 1.63 16.80
C VAL A 161 8.93 0.66 17.61
N ASP A 162 8.62 0.49 18.88
CA ASP A 162 9.28 -0.47 19.77
C ASP A 162 9.08 -1.91 19.29
N VAL A 163 7.88 -2.24 18.83
CA VAL A 163 7.54 -3.56 18.25
C VAL A 163 8.25 -3.76 16.90
N GLN A 164 8.34 -2.72 16.07
CA GLN A 164 9.10 -2.78 14.81
C GLN A 164 10.56 -3.08 15.06
N TYR A 165 11.17 -2.42 16.06
CA TYR A 165 12.57 -2.66 16.44
C TYR A 165 12.79 -4.09 16.93
N ASP A 166 11.91 -4.58 17.79
CA ASP A 166 11.95 -5.93 18.34
C ASP A 166 11.85 -7.01 17.25
N ILE A 167 10.91 -6.85 16.31
CA ILE A 167 10.75 -7.73 15.14
C ILE A 167 12.00 -7.68 14.26
N ALA A 168 12.59 -6.51 14.04
CA ALA A 168 13.81 -6.35 13.26
C ALA A 168 14.98 -7.14 13.86
N CYS A 169 15.16 -7.08 15.19
CA CYS A 169 16.17 -7.84 15.92
C CYS A 169 15.95 -9.36 15.80
N GLN A 170 14.70 -9.81 15.92
CA GLN A 170 14.36 -11.22 15.80
C GLN A 170 14.55 -11.73 14.36
N LEU A 171 14.23 -10.95 13.35
CA LEU A 171 14.46 -11.30 11.95
C LEU A 171 15.94 -11.38 11.60
N LYS A 172 16.78 -10.48 12.15
CA LYS A 172 18.24 -10.52 11.98
C LYS A 172 18.85 -11.88 12.31
N GLU A 173 18.36 -12.53 13.36
CA GLU A 173 18.87 -13.84 13.77
C GLU A 173 18.53 -14.93 12.74
N VAL A 174 17.28 -14.93 12.24
CA VAL A 174 16.77 -16.05 11.44
C VAL A 174 17.09 -15.94 9.96
N ILE A 175 17.27 -14.72 9.42
CA ILE A 175 17.68 -14.55 8.01
C ILE A 175 19.05 -15.19 7.74
N ARG A 176 19.93 -15.24 8.75
CA ARG A 176 21.22 -15.94 8.65
C ARG A 176 21.07 -17.44 8.50
N LEU A 177 19.92 -17.99 8.88
CA LEU A 177 19.58 -19.41 8.78
C LEU A 177 18.81 -19.71 7.49
N GLY A 178 18.73 -18.73 6.57
CA GLY A 178 18.01 -18.87 5.30
C GLY A 178 16.51 -18.54 5.37
N PHE A 179 16.02 -17.99 6.50
CA PHE A 179 14.64 -17.53 6.59
C PHE A 179 14.40 -16.34 5.65
N LYS A 180 13.39 -16.42 4.80
CA LYS A 180 13.06 -15.38 3.84
C LYS A 180 11.93 -14.49 4.37
N ALA A 181 12.20 -13.18 4.43
CA ALA A 181 11.21 -12.19 4.83
C ALA A 181 11.28 -10.94 3.95
N VAL A 182 10.11 -10.37 3.69
CA VAL A 182 9.91 -9.09 3.01
C VAL A 182 9.13 -8.18 3.94
N ILE A 183 9.64 -6.99 4.17
CA ILE A 183 8.94 -5.93 4.90
C ILE A 183 8.52 -4.86 3.88
N ILE A 184 7.26 -4.43 3.94
CA ILE A 184 6.71 -3.39 3.09
C ILE A 184 6.31 -2.20 3.97
N SER A 185 6.80 -1.00 3.64
CA SER A 185 6.55 0.21 4.41
C SER A 185 6.39 1.46 3.53
N LEU A 186 6.12 2.59 4.17
CA LEU A 186 6.12 3.91 3.54
C LEU A 186 7.51 4.53 3.57
N PRO A 187 7.85 5.42 2.61
CA PRO A 187 9.12 6.13 2.60
C PRO A 187 9.15 7.25 3.66
N TYR A 188 10.34 7.77 3.93
CA TYR A 188 10.58 9.04 4.65
C TYR A 188 9.97 9.14 6.04
N ARG A 189 9.98 8.06 6.81
CA ARG A 189 9.64 8.12 8.23
C ARG A 189 10.91 8.34 9.04
N SER A 190 10.93 9.40 9.84
CA SER A 190 12.02 9.70 10.79
C SER A 190 12.18 8.61 11.86
N ASP A 191 11.14 7.81 12.06
CA ASP A 191 11.03 6.71 13.01
C ASP A 191 11.13 5.32 12.35
N ASP A 192 11.79 5.21 11.18
CA ASP A 192 11.98 3.95 10.45
C ASP A 192 12.91 3.00 11.20
N ALA A 193 12.33 2.19 12.09
CA ALA A 193 13.03 1.24 12.93
C ALA A 193 13.83 0.18 12.14
N ILE A 194 13.51 -0.05 10.88
CA ILE A 194 14.21 -1.01 10.02
C ILE A 194 15.48 -0.38 9.45
N ARG A 195 15.38 0.81 8.83
CA ARG A 195 16.53 1.51 8.24
C ARG A 195 17.53 2.01 9.30
N LEU A 196 17.01 2.47 10.42
CA LEU A 196 17.82 3.03 11.50
C LEU A 196 18.41 1.97 12.44
N ASN A 197 18.04 0.70 12.24
CA ASN A 197 18.56 -0.39 13.07
C ASN A 197 20.03 -0.71 12.73
N PRO A 198 21.00 -0.40 13.61
CA PRO A 198 22.40 -0.67 13.36
C PRO A 198 22.69 -2.17 13.13
N ASP A 199 21.88 -3.01 13.71
CA ASP A 199 21.98 -4.46 13.63
C ASP A 199 21.67 -5.03 12.25
N LEU A 200 20.89 -4.30 11.45
CA LEU A 200 20.54 -4.64 10.07
C LEU A 200 21.48 -3.99 9.05
N THR A 201 22.44 -3.16 9.49
CA THR A 201 23.41 -2.52 8.61
C THR A 201 24.17 -3.59 7.80
N GLY A 202 24.19 -3.43 6.46
CA GLY A 202 24.80 -4.40 5.54
C GLY A 202 24.01 -5.70 5.34
N ARG A 203 22.79 -5.80 5.88
CA ARG A 203 21.88 -6.95 5.73
C ARG A 203 20.50 -6.58 5.20
N LEU A 204 20.32 -5.34 4.78
CA LEU A 204 19.10 -4.88 4.13
C LEU A 204 19.29 -4.85 2.62
N SER A 205 18.37 -5.48 1.91
CA SER A 205 18.18 -5.29 0.48
C SER A 205 17.01 -4.34 0.28
N VAL A 206 17.31 -3.06 0.08
CA VAL A 206 16.29 -2.01 -0.04
C VAL A 206 15.84 -1.89 -1.50
N ILE A 207 14.53 -1.98 -1.71
CA ILE A 207 13.87 -1.78 -3.00
C ILE A 207 12.95 -0.55 -2.86
N GLU A 208 13.42 0.58 -3.37
CA GLU A 208 12.62 1.80 -3.42
C GLU A 208 11.80 1.82 -4.69
N ILE A 209 10.48 1.86 -4.55
CA ILE A 209 9.55 1.94 -5.68
C ILE A 209 9.20 3.40 -5.91
N GLU A 210 9.63 3.89 -7.06
CA GLU A 210 9.36 5.26 -7.50
C GLU A 210 7.91 5.46 -7.91
N PRO A 211 7.37 6.70 -7.85
CA PRO A 211 6.08 7.04 -8.42
C PRO A 211 5.99 6.63 -9.89
N TRP A 212 4.80 6.30 -10.34
CA TRP A 212 4.57 5.89 -11.73
C TRP A 212 4.72 7.08 -12.68
N LYS A 213 5.37 6.85 -13.80
CA LYS A 213 5.42 7.80 -14.91
C LYS A 213 4.14 7.70 -15.73
N GLU A 214 3.81 8.75 -16.45
CA GLU A 214 2.60 8.77 -17.29
C GLU A 214 2.62 7.67 -18.34
N GLU A 215 3.78 7.41 -18.97
CA GLU A 215 3.92 6.36 -19.99
C GLU A 215 3.67 4.96 -19.42
N GLU A 216 4.07 4.73 -18.16
CA GLU A 216 3.82 3.47 -17.47
C GLU A 216 2.32 3.30 -17.16
N LEU A 217 1.64 4.37 -16.77
CA LEU A 217 0.18 4.38 -16.56
C LEU A 217 -0.57 4.19 -17.88
N GLN A 218 -0.14 4.86 -18.95
CA GLN A 218 -0.70 4.66 -20.29
C GLN A 218 -0.61 3.19 -20.73
N ALA A 219 0.47 2.49 -20.37
CA ALA A 219 0.63 1.07 -20.69
C ALA A 219 -0.45 0.20 -20.02
N ILE A 220 -0.95 0.58 -18.83
CA ILE A 220 -2.09 -0.10 -18.18
C ILE A 220 -3.33 0.00 -19.08
N ALA A 221 -3.69 1.21 -19.52
CA ALA A 221 -4.85 1.42 -20.39
C ALA A 221 -4.68 0.69 -21.73
N ARG A 222 -3.54 0.85 -22.40
CA ARG A 222 -3.29 0.21 -23.70
C ARG A 222 -3.47 -1.31 -23.64
N LYS A 223 -2.88 -1.97 -22.62
CA LYS A 223 -3.04 -3.40 -22.41
C LYS A 223 -4.50 -3.78 -22.18
N GLY A 224 -5.18 -3.06 -21.31
CA GLY A 224 -6.54 -3.40 -20.94
C GLY A 224 -7.55 -3.18 -22.07
N PHE A 225 -7.48 -2.06 -22.76
CA PHE A 225 -8.39 -1.79 -23.88
C PHE A 225 -8.10 -2.67 -25.10
N HIS A 226 -6.83 -2.99 -25.35
CA HIS A 226 -6.45 -3.98 -26.35
C HIS A 226 -7.09 -5.36 -26.06
N GLU A 227 -7.02 -5.83 -24.81
CA GLU A 227 -7.64 -7.08 -24.38
C GLU A 227 -9.18 -7.07 -24.57
N LEU A 228 -9.80 -5.90 -24.37
CA LEU A 228 -11.24 -5.72 -24.60
C LEU A 228 -11.60 -5.61 -26.08
N GLY A 229 -10.63 -5.48 -27.00
CA GLY A 229 -10.85 -5.22 -28.40
C GLY A 229 -11.36 -3.80 -28.70
N ILE A 230 -11.04 -2.83 -27.82
CA ILE A 230 -11.48 -1.44 -27.91
C ILE A 230 -10.33 -0.58 -28.38
N SER A 231 -10.57 0.17 -29.48
CA SER A 231 -9.63 1.18 -29.96
C SER A 231 -9.86 2.50 -29.22
N ILE A 232 -8.80 3.05 -28.65
CA ILE A 232 -8.83 4.35 -27.96
C ILE A 232 -7.74 5.24 -28.57
N GLN A 233 -8.02 6.52 -28.68
CA GLN A 233 -7.08 7.53 -29.14
C GLN A 233 -6.01 7.78 -28.07
N ASP A 234 -4.78 8.06 -28.51
CA ASP A 234 -3.64 8.24 -27.59
C ASP A 234 -3.78 9.46 -26.69
N ASP A 235 -4.44 10.51 -27.14
CA ASP A 235 -4.72 11.71 -26.34
C ASP A 235 -5.69 11.39 -25.18
N MET A 236 -6.66 10.51 -25.39
CA MET A 236 -7.58 10.04 -24.34
C MET A 236 -6.84 9.20 -23.30
N ILE A 237 -5.92 8.33 -23.75
CA ILE A 237 -5.07 7.53 -22.85
C ILE A 237 -4.14 8.44 -22.03
N SER A 238 -3.54 9.44 -22.68
CA SER A 238 -2.68 10.41 -21.99
C SER A 238 -3.45 11.22 -20.96
N ARG A 239 -4.67 11.66 -21.27
CA ARG A 239 -5.53 12.33 -20.30
C ARG A 239 -5.86 11.46 -19.10
N MET A 240 -6.23 10.19 -19.29
CA MET A 240 -6.46 9.26 -18.18
C MET A 240 -5.21 9.07 -17.30
N ALA A 241 -4.02 9.04 -17.89
CA ALA A 241 -2.77 8.90 -17.15
C ALA A 241 -2.50 10.14 -16.29
N ILE A 242 -2.70 11.34 -16.80
CA ILE A 242 -2.59 12.61 -16.05
C ILE A 242 -3.60 12.63 -14.89
N GLU A 243 -4.87 12.32 -15.15
CA GLU A 243 -5.92 12.29 -14.11
C GLU A 243 -5.69 11.22 -13.05
N SER A 244 -4.84 10.24 -13.34
CA SER A 244 -4.50 9.15 -12.39
C SER A 244 -3.51 9.58 -11.31
N ILE A 245 -2.90 10.75 -11.41
CA ILE A 245 -1.98 11.33 -10.43
C ILE A 245 -0.96 10.30 -9.93
N HIS A 246 -0.17 9.74 -10.85
CA HIS A 246 0.88 8.74 -10.59
C HIS A 246 0.42 7.46 -9.86
N SER A 247 -0.90 7.21 -9.77
CA SER A 247 -1.47 6.05 -9.08
C SER A 247 -1.98 5.00 -10.06
N PRO A 248 -1.36 3.79 -10.10
CA PRO A 248 -1.85 2.70 -10.94
C PRO A 248 -3.24 2.23 -10.51
N GLN A 249 -3.57 2.32 -9.22
CA GLN A 249 -4.89 1.99 -8.72
C GLN A 249 -5.96 2.93 -9.27
N VAL A 250 -5.67 4.24 -9.30
CA VAL A 250 -6.60 5.23 -9.86
C VAL A 250 -6.75 5.03 -11.37
N MET A 251 -5.65 4.77 -12.08
CA MET A 251 -5.69 4.45 -13.51
C MET A 251 -6.57 3.23 -13.81
N GLN A 252 -6.40 2.15 -13.06
CA GLN A 252 -7.26 0.95 -13.14
C GLN A 252 -8.74 1.29 -12.87
N ALA A 253 -9.00 2.16 -11.87
CA ALA A 253 -10.36 2.55 -11.51
C ALA A 253 -11.01 3.41 -12.59
N ILE A 254 -10.29 4.37 -13.16
CA ILE A 254 -10.80 5.19 -14.29
C ILE A 254 -11.15 4.27 -15.46
N CYS A 255 -10.24 3.40 -15.88
CA CYS A 255 -10.48 2.49 -16.98
C CYS A 255 -11.66 1.53 -16.72
N LEU A 256 -11.78 1.01 -15.48
CA LEU A 256 -12.90 0.17 -15.07
C LEU A 256 -14.23 0.94 -15.17
N ASN A 257 -14.26 2.16 -14.64
CA ASN A 257 -15.49 2.96 -14.55
C ASN A 257 -16.01 3.42 -15.92
N ILE A 258 -15.16 3.54 -16.94
CA ILE A 258 -15.59 3.73 -18.33
C ILE A 258 -16.57 2.63 -18.74
N GLY A 259 -16.29 1.36 -18.39
CA GLY A 259 -17.17 0.23 -18.70
C GLY A 259 -18.43 0.15 -17.85
N LEU A 260 -18.52 0.93 -16.79
CA LEU A 260 -19.70 1.01 -15.93
C LEU A 260 -20.65 2.13 -16.34
N LEU A 261 -20.18 3.07 -17.18
CA LEU A 261 -21.02 4.15 -17.68
C LEU A 261 -22.00 3.62 -18.74
N PRO A 262 -23.23 4.17 -18.80
CA PRO A 262 -24.22 3.78 -19.78
C PRO A 262 -23.93 4.39 -21.17
N VAL A 263 -22.70 4.26 -21.64
CA VAL A 263 -22.24 4.75 -22.93
C VAL A 263 -22.13 3.56 -23.88
N GLU A 264 -22.66 3.72 -25.11
CA GLU A 264 -22.37 2.72 -26.14
C GLU A 264 -20.86 2.69 -26.38
N ALA A 265 -20.28 1.50 -26.38
CA ALA A 265 -18.83 1.22 -26.30
C ALA A 265 -17.97 1.80 -27.46
N VAL A 266 -18.53 2.65 -28.30
CA VAL A 266 -17.95 3.07 -29.57
C VAL A 266 -17.18 4.38 -29.47
N ASP A 267 -17.42 5.22 -28.45
CA ASP A 267 -16.83 6.58 -28.47
C ASP A 267 -16.36 7.04 -27.08
N ILE A 268 -15.16 6.59 -26.67
CA ILE A 268 -14.50 7.09 -25.46
C ILE A 268 -13.92 8.47 -25.78
N ASN A 269 -14.68 9.49 -25.39
CA ASN A 269 -14.33 10.90 -25.58
C ASN A 269 -14.05 11.58 -24.23
N ASN A 270 -13.70 12.86 -24.28
CA ASN A 270 -13.38 13.66 -23.10
C ASN A 270 -14.50 13.69 -22.04
N SER A 271 -15.76 13.70 -22.44
CA SER A 271 -16.91 13.71 -21.52
C SER A 271 -17.02 12.38 -20.76
N VAL A 272 -16.77 11.27 -21.44
CA VAL A 272 -16.78 9.92 -20.84
C VAL A 272 -15.65 9.78 -19.81
N ILE A 273 -14.45 10.28 -20.13
CA ILE A 273 -13.33 10.27 -19.19
C ILE A 273 -13.64 11.12 -17.97
N GLU A 274 -14.15 12.32 -18.16
CA GLU A 274 -14.52 13.22 -17.07
C GLU A 274 -15.55 12.59 -16.12
N GLU A 275 -16.58 11.98 -16.66
CA GLU A 275 -17.60 11.29 -15.88
C GLU A 275 -17.01 10.07 -15.14
N SER A 276 -16.15 9.30 -15.80
CA SER A 276 -15.42 8.19 -15.16
C SER A 276 -14.53 8.68 -14.01
N CYS A 277 -13.83 9.80 -14.18
CA CYS A 277 -13.02 10.40 -13.10
C CYS A 277 -13.91 10.84 -11.93
N ARG A 278 -15.05 11.49 -12.20
CA ARG A 278 -16.02 11.87 -11.15
C ARG A 278 -16.51 10.65 -10.38
N PHE A 279 -16.85 9.58 -11.09
CA PHE A 279 -17.30 8.33 -10.48
C PHE A 279 -16.21 7.68 -9.66
N THR A 280 -14.96 7.70 -10.14
CA THR A 280 -13.79 7.22 -9.42
C THR A 280 -13.57 8.00 -8.11
N CYS A 281 -13.65 9.33 -8.16
CA CYS A 281 -13.52 10.19 -6.97
C CYS A 281 -14.65 9.94 -5.96
N ALA A 282 -15.88 9.73 -6.40
CA ALA A 282 -17.02 9.48 -5.54
C ALA A 282 -16.90 8.13 -4.78
N ASN A 283 -16.28 7.13 -5.40
CA ASN A 283 -16.11 5.79 -4.81
C ASN A 283 -14.86 5.64 -3.96
N LEU A 284 -13.92 6.57 -4.03
CA LEU A 284 -12.73 6.56 -3.20
C LEU A 284 -13.01 7.36 -1.90
N PRO A 285 -12.65 6.86 -0.72
CA PRO A 285 -12.95 7.51 0.56
C PRO A 285 -12.13 8.79 0.81
N TYR A 286 -11.59 9.41 -0.25
CA TYR A 286 -10.81 10.64 -0.13
C TYR A 286 -11.63 11.84 0.35
N ALA A 287 -12.93 11.87 0.08
CA ALA A 287 -13.80 12.93 0.56
C ALA A 287 -13.78 13.04 2.10
N ASP A 288 -13.76 11.90 2.79
CA ASP A 288 -13.66 11.88 4.25
C ASP A 288 -12.29 12.32 4.74
N VAL A 289 -11.20 11.90 4.07
CA VAL A 289 -9.84 12.34 4.40
C VAL A 289 -9.71 13.86 4.20
N VAL A 290 -10.16 14.38 3.06
CA VAL A 290 -10.15 15.83 2.78
C VAL A 290 -11.00 16.58 3.82
N ARG A 291 -12.16 16.03 4.20
CA ARG A 291 -13.02 16.63 5.23
C ARG A 291 -12.31 16.71 6.58
N VAL A 292 -11.65 15.62 7.02
CA VAL A 292 -10.89 15.58 8.28
C VAL A 292 -9.72 16.55 8.24
N LEU A 293 -8.92 16.55 7.18
CA LEU A 293 -7.81 17.46 7.01
C LEU A 293 -8.26 18.92 7.00
N LYS A 294 -9.35 19.24 6.29
CA LYS A 294 -9.95 20.56 6.22
C LYS A 294 -10.53 21.01 7.56
N ALA A 295 -11.09 20.09 8.33
CA ALA A 295 -11.57 20.36 9.67
C ALA A 295 -10.42 20.72 10.64
N GLY A 296 -9.24 20.12 10.46
CA GLY A 296 -8.08 20.32 11.34
C GLY A 296 -8.36 19.95 12.81
N PRO A 297 -7.44 20.25 13.74
CA PRO A 297 -7.63 19.94 15.16
C PRO A 297 -8.75 20.76 15.79
N PRO A 298 -9.36 20.27 16.88
CA PRO A 298 -10.42 20.99 17.60
C PRO A 298 -9.97 22.37 18.08
N THR A 299 -10.79 23.41 17.85
CA THR A 299 -10.47 24.80 18.17
C THR A 299 -10.83 25.23 19.56
N ARG A 300 -11.42 24.36 20.39
CA ARG A 300 -11.92 24.67 21.75
C ARG A 300 -12.77 25.94 21.81
N GLY A 301 -13.59 26.19 20.77
CA GLY A 301 -14.49 27.35 20.70
C GLY A 301 -13.88 28.62 20.11
N GLN A 302 -12.58 28.64 19.79
CA GLN A 302 -11.96 29.80 19.11
C GLN A 302 -12.20 29.75 17.60
N LYS A 303 -12.50 30.90 16.99
CA LYS A 303 -12.61 31.02 15.54
C LYS A 303 -11.18 31.03 14.93
N ARG A 304 -10.96 30.25 13.89
CA ARG A 304 -9.70 30.29 13.14
C ARG A 304 -9.58 31.57 12.34
N LEU A 305 -8.35 32.09 12.26
CA LEU A 305 -7.99 33.16 11.34
C LEU A 305 -8.30 32.73 9.91
N LYS A 306 -8.86 33.66 9.15
CA LYS A 306 -9.12 33.49 7.70
C LYS A 306 -8.19 34.39 6.93
N TYR A 307 -7.56 33.84 5.94
CA TYR A 307 -6.66 34.50 5.01
C TYR A 307 -7.43 34.84 3.73
N LYS A 308 -7.28 36.05 3.23
CA LYS A 308 -7.85 36.46 1.94
C LYS A 308 -6.84 36.12 0.84
N LEU A 309 -7.24 35.33 -0.15
CA LEU A 309 -6.42 34.96 -1.28
C LEU A 309 -6.55 35.95 -2.41
N ILE A 310 -5.59 35.91 -3.35
CA ILE A 310 -5.61 36.73 -4.58
C ILE A 310 -6.90 36.50 -5.39
N ASP A 311 -7.43 35.28 -5.41
CA ASP A 311 -8.69 34.93 -6.08
C ASP A 311 -9.95 35.48 -5.37
N GLY A 312 -9.78 36.26 -4.30
CA GLY A 312 -10.85 36.83 -3.49
C GLY A 312 -11.50 35.87 -2.50
N SER A 313 -11.15 34.59 -2.49
CA SER A 313 -11.67 33.63 -1.54
C SER A 313 -11.06 33.82 -0.16
N GLN A 314 -11.79 33.42 0.90
CA GLN A 314 -11.29 33.40 2.28
C GLN A 314 -11.19 31.96 2.77
N ARG A 315 -10.01 31.59 3.29
CA ARG A 315 -9.74 30.24 3.78
C ARG A 315 -9.04 30.29 5.14
N ASP A 316 -9.33 29.33 5.99
CA ASP A 316 -8.49 29.07 7.17
C ASP A 316 -7.19 28.36 6.75
N VAL A 317 -6.24 28.25 7.69
CA VAL A 317 -4.91 27.70 7.42
C VAL A 317 -4.97 26.29 6.81
N TYR A 318 -5.87 25.42 7.27
CA TYR A 318 -5.96 24.03 6.78
C TYR A 318 -6.53 23.98 5.37
N SER A 319 -7.59 24.74 5.11
CA SER A 319 -8.17 24.85 3.77
C SER A 319 -7.22 25.57 2.79
N LEU A 320 -6.37 26.45 3.27
CA LEU A 320 -5.34 27.14 2.49
C LEU A 320 -4.23 26.14 2.09
N ILE A 321 -3.67 25.42 3.05
CA ILE A 321 -2.64 24.39 2.78
C ILE A 321 -3.15 23.37 1.78
N LEU A 322 -4.37 22.83 1.97
CA LEU A 322 -4.96 21.88 1.04
C LEU A 322 -5.11 22.44 -0.37
N LYS A 323 -5.46 23.74 -0.49
CA LYS A 323 -5.52 24.40 -1.81
C LYS A 323 -4.13 24.49 -2.44
N MET A 324 -3.11 24.89 -1.69
CA MET A 324 -1.74 25.00 -2.22
C MET A 324 -1.17 23.64 -2.66
N LEU A 325 -1.54 22.57 -1.99
CA LEU A 325 -1.16 21.22 -2.39
C LEU A 325 -1.95 20.76 -3.62
N ALA A 326 -3.23 21.13 -3.73
CA ALA A 326 -4.11 20.70 -4.84
C ALA A 326 -3.83 21.44 -6.15
N ASP A 327 -3.40 22.71 -6.10
CA ASP A 327 -3.13 23.52 -7.30
C ASP A 327 -1.93 23.02 -8.11
N ASN A 328 -0.93 22.38 -7.44
CA ASN A 328 0.17 21.69 -8.09
C ASN A 328 0.67 20.58 -7.13
N PRO A 329 0.04 19.41 -7.16
CA PRO A 329 0.33 18.37 -6.18
C PRO A 329 1.75 17.82 -6.33
N PRO A 330 2.49 17.66 -5.21
CA PRO A 330 3.79 17.02 -5.23
C PRO A 330 3.64 15.51 -5.49
N LEU A 331 4.67 14.88 -6.07
CA LEU A 331 4.68 13.44 -6.32
C LEU A 331 4.61 12.61 -5.02
N VAL A 332 5.38 13.02 -4.02
CA VAL A 332 5.50 12.31 -2.74
C VAL A 332 5.39 13.27 -1.57
N GLU A 333 6.21 14.30 -1.56
CA GLU A 333 6.31 15.29 -0.49
C GLU A 333 6.57 16.69 -1.05
N MET A 334 6.36 17.69 -0.25
CA MET A 334 6.67 19.08 -0.55
C MET A 334 7.50 19.65 0.59
N GLU A 335 8.60 20.30 0.25
CA GLU A 335 9.41 21.01 1.21
C GLU A 335 8.63 22.20 1.83
N LEU A 336 8.86 22.43 3.12
CA LEU A 336 8.17 23.51 3.84
C LEU A 336 8.38 24.87 3.19
N GLU A 337 9.58 25.13 2.69
CA GLU A 337 9.94 26.36 2.00
C GLU A 337 9.11 26.57 0.72
N GLU A 338 8.93 25.52 -0.07
CA GLU A 338 8.07 25.56 -1.26
C GLU A 338 6.62 25.85 -0.90
N LEU A 339 6.09 25.19 0.15
CA LEU A 339 4.74 25.44 0.64
C LEU A 339 4.57 26.89 1.09
N MET A 340 5.55 27.42 1.83
CA MET A 340 5.53 28.81 2.30
C MET A 340 5.57 29.80 1.13
N ASN A 341 6.38 29.56 0.11
CA ASN A 341 6.44 30.38 -1.10
C ASN A 341 5.09 30.39 -1.84
N ARG A 342 4.42 29.23 -1.97
CA ARG A 342 3.08 29.15 -2.56
C ARG A 342 2.04 29.92 -1.75
N ILE A 343 2.11 29.85 -0.41
CA ILE A 343 1.22 30.59 0.48
C ILE A 343 1.46 32.10 0.31
N GLN A 344 2.70 32.57 0.36
CA GLN A 344 3.06 33.99 0.21
C GLN A 344 2.60 34.55 -1.15
N PHE A 345 2.76 33.78 -2.22
CA PHE A 345 2.27 34.18 -3.54
C PHE A 345 0.75 34.35 -3.59
N ASN A 346 0.00 33.50 -2.89
CA ASN A 346 -1.46 33.51 -2.90
C ASN A 346 -2.10 34.42 -1.83
N VAL A 347 -1.33 34.87 -0.84
CA VAL A 347 -1.79 35.70 0.29
C VAL A 347 -0.81 36.88 0.47
N PRO A 348 -0.78 37.84 -0.45
CA PRO A 348 0.25 38.91 -0.48
C PRO A 348 0.12 39.95 0.61
N ASP A 349 -1.04 40.11 1.25
CA ASP A 349 -1.35 41.23 2.15
C ASP A 349 -1.24 40.87 3.66
N GLN A 350 -0.34 39.97 4.04
CA GLN A 350 -0.10 39.66 5.48
C GLN A 350 1.34 39.72 5.89
#